data_83017a7eef51dd423911e76736e0e71f
#
_entry.id   83017a7eef51dd423911e76736e0e71f
#
_cell.length_a   1.000
_cell.length_b   1.000
_cell.length_c   1.000
_cell.angle_alpha   90.00
_cell.angle_beta   90.00
_cell.angle_gamma   90.00
#
_symmetry.space_group_name_H-M   'P 1'
#
loop_
_entity.id
_entity.type
_entity.pdbx_description
1 polymer ?
#
loop_
_entity_poly.entity_id
_entity_poly.type
_entity_poly.pdbx_seq_one_letter_code
_entity_poly.pdbx_strand_id
1 'polypeptide(L)'
;ASGGYSAGAGTTFLNFVHYDTRNPDQGLRPHTDYGLITILDITAPGLQIKVNNKFEEVPVLPGHLAIHFGEALNFITTHSDRTVGAIEHLVLSQKSTDPVRHGIVYFANPDLGGVLWQFDAQGRGKGSSSVADLFALLEKNLTEHR
;
A
#
# COMPACT_ATOMS: atom_id res chain seq x y z
N ALA A 1 11.49 -1.57 13.37
CA ALA A 1 11.84 -0.21 13.75
C ALA A 1 11.53 0.71 12.57
N SER A 2 10.42 1.40 12.65
CA SER A 2 10.00 2.45 11.72
C SER A 2 10.86 3.68 11.99
N GLY A 3 11.68 4.07 11.04
CA GLY A 3 12.50 5.24 11.22
C GLY A 3 12.39 6.21 10.08
N GLY A 4 12.33 7.43 10.34
CA GLY A 4 12.68 8.49 9.43
C GLY A 4 11.52 9.35 8.93
N TYR A 5 11.08 10.22 9.80
CA TYR A 5 10.30 11.37 9.38
C TYR A 5 11.25 12.48 8.93
N SER A 6 11.10 12.98 7.71
CA SER A 6 11.65 14.28 7.37
C SER A 6 10.79 15.35 8.03
N ALA A 7 11.38 16.21 8.82
CA ALA A 7 10.70 17.35 9.41
C ALA A 7 10.23 18.29 8.29
N GLY A 8 8.94 18.34 8.06
CA GLY A 8 8.28 19.28 7.15
C GLY A 8 7.47 18.60 6.07
N ALA A 9 6.25 18.27 6.37
CA ALA A 9 5.10 18.15 5.50
C ALA A 9 4.81 16.84 4.76
N GLY A 10 5.67 15.86 4.61
CA GLY A 10 5.31 14.68 3.84
C GLY A 10 5.11 13.43 4.70
N THR A 11 4.01 12.71 4.55
CA THR A 11 3.83 11.34 5.08
C THR A 11 4.44 10.28 4.17
N THR A 12 5.15 10.70 3.13
CA THR A 12 5.95 9.83 2.27
C THR A 12 7.16 9.33 3.03
N PHE A 13 7.40 8.02 3.02
CA PHE A 13 8.53 7.42 3.72
C PHE A 13 9.04 6.16 3.04
N LEU A 14 10.30 5.84 3.34
CA LEU A 14 10.98 4.62 2.94
C LEU A 14 11.03 3.68 4.15
N ASN A 15 10.60 2.45 3.98
CA ASN A 15 10.63 1.42 5.01
C ASN A 15 11.56 0.27 4.58
N PHE A 16 12.44 -0.13 5.47
CA PHE A 16 13.23 -1.34 5.31
C PHE A 16 12.56 -2.46 6.11
N VAL A 17 12.11 -3.48 5.41
CA VAL A 17 11.42 -4.61 6.02
C VAL A 17 12.33 -5.83 6.09
N HIS A 18 12.21 -6.54 7.20
CA HIS A 18 12.96 -7.75 7.48
C HIS A 18 12.00 -8.79 8.05
N TYR A 19 11.88 -9.91 7.37
CA TYR A 19 11.06 -11.03 7.81
C TYR A 19 11.94 -12.25 8.07
N ASP A 20 11.82 -12.83 9.28
CA ASP A 20 12.38 -14.15 9.56
C ASP A 20 11.43 -15.21 8.99
N THR A 21 11.82 -15.84 7.90
CA THR A 21 10.98 -16.84 7.21
C THR A 21 10.73 -18.11 8.02
N ARG A 22 11.46 -18.31 9.13
CA ARG A 22 11.26 -19.41 10.08
C ARG A 22 10.12 -19.14 11.04
N ASN A 23 9.70 -17.87 11.19
CA ASN A 23 8.61 -17.48 12.07
C ASN A 23 7.31 -17.36 11.26
N PRO A 24 6.34 -18.27 11.45
CA PRO A 24 5.09 -18.27 10.69
C PRO A 24 4.19 -17.05 10.97
N ASP A 25 4.45 -16.32 12.06
CA ASP A 25 3.64 -15.17 12.46
C ASP A 25 4.15 -13.83 11.89
N GLN A 26 5.21 -13.83 11.13
CA GLN A 26 5.81 -12.61 10.54
C GLN A 26 5.25 -12.21 9.16
N GLY A 27 4.07 -12.66 8.82
CA GLY A 27 3.38 -12.20 7.63
C GLY A 27 2.63 -10.88 7.84
N LEU A 28 2.10 -10.33 6.76
CA LEU A 28 1.12 -9.25 6.80
C LEU A 28 -0.23 -9.80 6.35
N ARG A 29 -1.28 -9.51 7.11
CA ARG A 29 -2.65 -9.89 6.76
C ARG A 29 -3.13 -9.11 5.52
N PRO A 30 -4.18 -9.59 4.84
CA PRO A 30 -4.81 -8.85 3.74
C PRO A 30 -5.15 -7.41 4.15
N HIS A 31 -4.70 -6.44 3.36
CA HIS A 31 -4.95 -5.01 3.55
C HIS A 31 -4.73 -4.25 2.24
N THR A 32 -5.16 -3.00 2.20
CA THR A 32 -4.79 -2.01 1.20
C THR A 32 -3.90 -0.95 1.81
N ASP A 33 -3.03 -0.34 1.01
CA ASP A 33 -2.25 0.82 1.46
C ASP A 33 -3.07 2.10 1.41
N TYR A 34 -2.83 3.02 2.34
CA TYR A 34 -3.59 4.26 2.44
C TYR A 34 -3.17 5.33 1.41
N GLY A 35 -1.93 5.26 0.95
CA GLY A 35 -1.31 6.27 0.09
C GLY A 35 -1.79 6.30 -1.35
N LEU A 36 -1.00 6.96 -2.18
CA LEU A 36 -1.23 7.03 -3.62
C LEU A 36 -0.65 5.79 -4.31
N ILE A 37 0.65 5.56 -4.10
CA ILE A 37 1.43 4.52 -4.76
C ILE A 37 2.40 3.92 -3.75
N THR A 38 2.52 2.60 -3.79
CA THR A 38 3.58 1.86 -3.09
C THR A 38 4.52 1.24 -4.11
N ILE A 39 5.82 1.41 -3.90
CA ILE A 39 6.88 0.85 -4.73
C ILE A 39 7.71 -0.09 -3.85
N LEU A 40 7.88 -1.33 -4.31
CA LEU A 40 8.57 -2.36 -3.54
C LEU A 40 9.73 -2.96 -4.34
N ASP A 41 10.87 -3.07 -3.67
CA ASP A 41 11.96 -3.98 -4.04
C ASP A 41 11.92 -5.17 -3.07
N ILE A 42 11.69 -6.37 -3.59
CA ILE A 42 11.53 -7.59 -2.80
C ILE A 42 12.57 -8.62 -3.19
N THR A 43 13.20 -9.25 -2.21
CA THR A 43 14.30 -10.20 -2.45
C THR A 43 13.85 -11.66 -2.47
N ALA A 44 12.64 -11.96 -2.01
CA ALA A 44 12.13 -13.33 -1.94
C ALA A 44 10.59 -13.37 -2.13
N PRO A 45 10.03 -14.51 -2.54
CA PRO A 45 8.58 -14.72 -2.70
C PRO A 45 7.78 -14.47 -1.42
N GLY A 46 6.44 -14.38 -1.56
CA GLY A 46 5.50 -14.25 -0.45
C GLY A 46 4.61 -13.02 -0.50
N LEU A 47 4.90 -12.02 -1.35
CA LEU A 47 3.92 -10.98 -1.65
C LEU A 47 2.84 -11.56 -2.54
N GLN A 48 1.59 -11.41 -2.15
CA GLN A 48 0.43 -11.79 -2.95
C GLN A 48 -0.51 -10.60 -3.11
N ILE A 49 -1.11 -10.48 -4.28
CA ILE A 49 -2.14 -9.50 -4.60
C ILE A 49 -3.46 -10.20 -4.90
N LYS A 50 -4.57 -9.53 -4.60
CA LYS A 50 -5.91 -10.06 -4.89
C LYS A 50 -6.33 -9.73 -6.31
N VAL A 51 -6.48 -10.78 -7.11
CA VAL A 51 -6.98 -10.73 -8.49
C VAL A 51 -8.21 -11.63 -8.61
N ASN A 52 -9.33 -11.10 -9.10
CA ASN A 52 -10.58 -11.88 -9.27
C ASN A 52 -10.97 -12.68 -7.99
N ASN A 53 -10.90 -12.05 -6.83
CA ASN A 53 -11.18 -12.63 -5.51
C ASN A 53 -10.24 -13.79 -5.08
N LYS A 54 -9.09 -13.94 -5.72
CA LYS A 54 -8.05 -14.89 -5.33
C LYS A 54 -6.74 -14.17 -5.10
N PHE A 55 -5.95 -14.65 -4.13
CA PHE A 55 -4.60 -14.15 -3.95
C PHE A 55 -3.64 -14.87 -4.89
N GLU A 56 -2.90 -14.10 -5.68
CA GLU A 56 -1.91 -14.56 -6.64
C GLU A 56 -0.53 -14.01 -6.25
N GLU A 57 0.49 -14.85 -6.35
CA GLU A 57 1.85 -14.47 -5.98
C GLU A 57 2.42 -13.47 -6.98
N VAL A 58 3.05 -12.42 -6.47
CA VAL A 58 3.84 -11.48 -7.25
C VAL A 58 5.23 -12.07 -7.47
N PRO A 59 5.64 -12.33 -8.72
CA PRO A 59 6.95 -12.92 -8.98
C PRO A 59 8.08 -11.97 -8.61
N VAL A 60 9.14 -12.51 -8.02
CA VAL A 60 10.40 -11.79 -7.80
C VAL A 60 11.20 -11.79 -9.08
N LEU A 61 11.31 -10.65 -9.72
CA LEU A 61 12.05 -10.48 -10.97
C LEU A 61 13.29 -9.61 -10.73
N PRO A 62 14.51 -10.13 -10.91
CA PRO A 62 15.73 -9.36 -10.71
C PRO A 62 15.74 -8.05 -11.53
N GLY A 63 16.08 -6.94 -10.88
CA GLY A 63 16.11 -5.63 -11.52
C GLY A 63 14.73 -5.00 -11.79
N HIS A 64 13.65 -5.55 -11.21
CA HIS A 64 12.30 -5.00 -11.32
C HIS A 64 11.78 -4.59 -9.96
N LEU A 65 10.92 -3.57 -9.95
CA LEU A 65 10.18 -3.13 -8.79
C LEU A 65 8.71 -3.51 -8.95
N ALA A 66 8.06 -3.96 -7.87
CA ALA A 66 6.62 -4.09 -7.83
C ALA A 66 6.01 -2.73 -7.50
N ILE A 67 4.94 -2.36 -8.20
CA ILE A 67 4.22 -1.09 -7.97
C ILE A 67 2.74 -1.43 -7.84
N HIS A 68 2.11 -0.89 -6.80
CA HIS A 68 0.65 -0.96 -6.66
C HIS A 68 0.06 0.35 -6.14
N PHE A 69 -1.27 0.47 -6.25
CA PHE A 69 -2.01 1.67 -5.94
C PHE A 69 -2.72 1.53 -4.60
N GLY A 70 -2.83 2.64 -3.90
CA GLY A 70 -3.47 2.72 -2.59
C GLY A 70 -4.78 3.52 -2.60
N GLU A 71 -5.38 3.64 -1.42
CA GLU A 71 -6.72 4.19 -1.23
C GLU A 71 -6.85 5.68 -1.55
N ALA A 72 -5.80 6.47 -1.34
CA ALA A 72 -5.82 7.88 -1.70
C ALA A 72 -5.95 8.07 -3.22
N LEU A 73 -5.29 7.22 -4.03
CA LEU A 73 -5.44 7.26 -5.48
C LEU A 73 -6.82 6.75 -5.93
N ASN A 74 -7.33 5.69 -5.29
CA ASN A 74 -8.69 5.22 -5.50
C ASN A 74 -9.71 6.32 -5.22
N PHE A 75 -9.59 7.02 -4.09
CA PHE A 75 -10.46 8.16 -3.75
C PHE A 75 -10.45 9.25 -4.82
N ILE A 76 -9.27 9.70 -5.26
CA ILE A 76 -9.14 10.75 -6.28
C ILE A 76 -9.82 10.35 -7.59
N THR A 77 -9.73 9.07 -7.98
CA THR A 77 -10.18 8.58 -9.29
C THR A 77 -11.59 7.98 -9.29
N THR A 78 -12.28 7.92 -8.14
CA THR A 78 -13.59 7.24 -7.98
C THR A 78 -14.64 7.70 -8.99
N HIS A 79 -14.64 8.96 -9.38
CA HIS A 79 -15.61 9.53 -10.32
C HIS A 79 -15.07 9.74 -11.73
N SER A 80 -13.84 9.31 -11.99
CA SER A 80 -13.23 9.40 -13.32
C SER A 80 -13.73 8.26 -14.23
N ASP A 81 -13.52 8.40 -15.52
CA ASP A 81 -13.77 7.32 -16.50
C ASP A 81 -12.75 6.16 -16.38
N ARG A 82 -11.70 6.35 -15.61
CA ARG A 82 -10.66 5.37 -15.33
C ARG A 82 -10.38 5.31 -13.83
N THR A 83 -11.29 4.73 -13.08
CA THR A 83 -11.10 4.48 -11.65
C THR A 83 -9.91 3.55 -11.44
N VAL A 84 -9.00 3.95 -10.57
CA VAL A 84 -7.86 3.14 -10.15
C VAL A 84 -8.19 2.57 -8.77
N GLY A 85 -8.43 1.26 -8.70
CA GLY A 85 -8.71 0.58 -7.44
C GLY A 85 -7.46 0.43 -6.58
N ALA A 86 -7.60 0.56 -5.27
CA ALA A 86 -6.56 0.15 -4.33
C ALA A 86 -6.37 -1.37 -4.40
N ILE A 87 -5.12 -1.82 -4.32
CA ILE A 87 -4.77 -3.23 -4.44
C ILE A 87 -4.74 -3.88 -3.06
N GLU A 88 -5.68 -4.79 -2.81
CA GLU A 88 -5.63 -5.64 -1.62
C GLU A 88 -4.50 -6.65 -1.78
N HIS A 89 -3.61 -6.69 -0.79
CA HIS A 89 -2.43 -7.55 -0.81
C HIS A 89 -2.12 -8.09 0.58
N LEU A 90 -1.30 -9.13 0.62
CA LEU A 90 -0.80 -9.76 1.83
C LEU A 90 0.65 -10.19 1.67
N VAL A 91 1.31 -10.46 2.77
CA VAL A 91 2.64 -11.07 2.77
C VAL A 91 2.56 -12.38 3.56
N LEU A 92 2.83 -13.50 2.89
CA LEU A 92 2.96 -14.78 3.56
C LEU A 92 4.33 -14.91 4.21
N SER A 93 4.35 -15.41 5.42
CA SER A 93 5.55 -15.98 6.02
C SER A 93 5.80 -17.33 5.36
N GLN A 94 6.53 -17.35 4.25
CA GLN A 94 6.86 -18.62 3.59
C GLN A 94 8.10 -19.24 4.22
N LYS A 95 8.07 -20.58 4.33
CA LYS A 95 9.27 -21.36 4.55
C LYS A 95 10.15 -21.26 3.28
N SER A 96 11.07 -20.34 3.29
CA SER A 96 12.12 -20.23 2.28
C SER A 96 13.34 -21.02 2.73
N THR A 97 14.14 -21.50 1.79
CA THR A 97 15.50 -22.01 2.06
C THR A 97 16.40 -20.88 2.55
N ASP A 98 16.05 -19.63 2.22
CA ASP A 98 16.70 -18.45 2.77
C ASP A 98 15.97 -18.07 4.08
N PRO A 99 16.69 -18.03 5.22
CA PRO A 99 16.08 -17.78 6.52
C PRO A 99 15.55 -16.34 6.67
N VAL A 100 15.88 -15.46 5.75
CA VAL A 100 15.55 -14.04 5.83
C VAL A 100 15.05 -13.51 4.50
N ARG A 101 13.97 -12.75 4.55
CA ARG A 101 13.45 -11.96 3.45
C ARG A 101 13.64 -10.48 3.78
N HIS A 102 14.28 -9.76 2.88
CA HIS A 102 14.40 -8.32 2.93
C HIS A 102 13.50 -7.67 1.88
N GLY A 103 13.11 -6.44 2.15
CA GLY A 103 12.45 -5.59 1.18
C GLY A 103 12.67 -4.12 1.49
N ILE A 104 12.60 -3.31 0.47
CA ILE A 104 12.56 -1.86 0.57
C ILE A 104 11.20 -1.44 0.05
N VAL A 105 10.46 -0.69 0.87
CA VAL A 105 9.11 -0.24 0.52
C VAL A 105 9.06 1.26 0.59
N TYR A 106 8.74 1.90 -0.53
CA TYR A 106 8.53 3.33 -0.62
C TYR A 106 7.03 3.61 -0.70
N PHE A 107 6.52 4.37 0.26
CA PHE A 107 5.12 4.80 0.31
C PHE A 107 5.03 6.25 -0.13
N ALA A 108 4.47 6.49 -1.31
CA ALA A 108 4.14 7.83 -1.79
C ALA A 108 2.78 8.24 -1.22
N ASN A 109 2.80 8.92 -0.08
CA ASN A 109 1.59 9.36 0.59
C ASN A 109 1.33 10.86 0.36
N PRO A 110 0.06 11.29 0.31
CA PRO A 110 -0.27 12.70 0.34
C PRO A 110 0.05 13.30 1.72
N ASP A 111 0.27 14.61 1.77
CA ASP A 111 0.46 15.32 3.04
C ASP A 111 -0.80 15.25 3.92
N LEU A 112 -0.64 14.92 5.22
CA LEU A 112 -1.76 14.86 6.16
C LEU A 112 -2.52 16.17 6.31
N GLY A 113 -1.85 17.30 6.14
CA GLY A 113 -2.49 18.63 6.11
C GLY A 113 -3.20 18.97 4.80
N GLY A 114 -3.08 18.11 3.79
CA GLY A 114 -3.62 18.32 2.46
C GLY A 114 -5.09 17.97 2.33
N VAL A 115 -5.65 18.33 1.17
CA VAL A 115 -7.01 17.98 0.75
C VAL A 115 -6.93 17.25 -0.58
N LEU A 116 -7.57 16.09 -0.66
CA LEU A 116 -7.74 15.33 -1.87
C LEU A 116 -9.06 15.70 -2.55
N TRP A 117 -8.99 15.96 -3.84
CA TRP A 117 -10.15 16.30 -4.66
C TRP A 117 -10.49 15.15 -5.59
N GLN A 118 -11.79 14.86 -5.72
CA GLN A 118 -12.33 13.94 -6.71
C GLN A 118 -12.76 14.72 -7.95
N PHE A 119 -12.47 14.17 -9.12
CA PHE A 119 -12.85 14.75 -10.40
C PHE A 119 -13.56 13.73 -11.28
N ASP A 120 -14.55 14.18 -12.05
CA ASP A 120 -15.14 13.36 -13.11
C ASP A 120 -14.26 13.35 -14.39
N ALA A 121 -14.70 12.58 -15.38
CA ALA A 121 -14.01 12.44 -16.67
C ALA A 121 -13.83 13.77 -17.42
N GLN A 122 -14.61 14.81 -17.08
CA GLN A 122 -14.52 16.15 -17.66
C GLN A 122 -13.72 17.12 -16.80
N GLY A 123 -13.04 16.63 -15.73
CA GLY A 123 -12.25 17.44 -14.81
C GLY A 123 -13.07 18.31 -13.84
N ARG A 124 -14.36 18.05 -13.67
CA ARG A 124 -15.20 18.80 -12.74
C ARG A 124 -15.10 18.19 -11.35
N GLY A 125 -14.95 19.02 -10.33
CA GLY A 125 -14.93 18.60 -8.93
C GLY A 125 -16.24 17.90 -8.51
N LYS A 126 -16.10 16.76 -7.85
CA LYS A 126 -17.23 15.94 -7.34
C LYS A 126 -17.28 15.87 -5.82
N GLY A 127 -16.16 16.07 -5.18
CA GLY A 127 -16.04 16.04 -3.74
C GLY A 127 -14.60 16.22 -3.31
N SER A 128 -14.40 16.32 -2.01
CA SER A 128 -13.08 16.38 -1.40
C SER A 128 -13.10 15.77 0.00
N SER A 129 -11.95 15.35 0.46
CA SER A 129 -11.70 14.94 1.85
C SER A 129 -10.37 15.47 2.30
N SER A 130 -10.23 15.84 3.56
CA SER A 130 -8.89 15.99 4.12
C SER A 130 -8.18 14.63 4.12
N VAL A 131 -6.86 14.62 3.95
CA VAL A 131 -6.07 13.39 4.00
C VAL A 131 -6.20 12.73 5.37
N ALA A 132 -6.21 13.53 6.42
CA ALA A 132 -6.35 13.05 7.81
C ALA A 132 -7.69 12.32 8.02
N ASP A 133 -8.81 12.88 7.54
CA ASP A 133 -10.13 12.25 7.67
C ASP A 133 -10.22 10.97 6.86
N LEU A 134 -9.68 10.95 5.64
CA LEU A 134 -9.65 9.74 4.81
C LEU A 134 -8.86 8.62 5.51
N PHE A 135 -7.68 8.92 6.03
CA PHE A 135 -6.85 7.92 6.70
C PHE A 135 -7.49 7.42 8.00
N ALA A 136 -8.12 8.30 8.78
CA ALA A 136 -8.86 7.91 9.97
C ALA A 136 -10.05 6.98 9.66
N LEU A 137 -10.76 7.23 8.56
CA LEU A 137 -11.84 6.36 8.10
C LEU A 137 -11.32 4.97 7.70
N LEU A 138 -10.21 4.92 6.97
CA LEU A 138 -9.59 3.65 6.54
C LEU A 138 -9.11 2.83 7.73
N GLU A 139 -8.47 3.47 8.72
CA GLU A 139 -8.02 2.81 9.95
C GLU A 139 -9.20 2.22 10.75
N LYS A 140 -10.29 2.97 10.87
CA LYS A 140 -11.51 2.49 11.53
C LYS A 140 -12.05 1.22 10.86
N ASN A 141 -12.15 1.22 9.53
CA ASN A 141 -12.65 0.06 8.77
C ASN A 141 -11.77 -1.18 8.97
N LEU A 142 -10.43 -1.01 9.07
CA LEU A 142 -9.52 -2.12 9.34
C LEU A 142 -9.68 -2.69 10.75
N THR A 143 -10.09 -1.88 11.73
CA THR A 143 -10.29 -2.33 13.12
C THR A 143 -11.64 -3.03 13.33
N GLU A 144 -12.66 -2.66 12.59
CA GLU A 144 -14.01 -3.25 12.67
C GLU A 144 -14.12 -4.62 11.98
N HIS A 145 -13.17 -4.96 11.09
CA HIS A 145 -13.11 -6.26 10.40
C HIS A 145 -12.07 -7.24 11.01
N ARG A 146 -11.58 -6.95 12.21
CA ARG A 146 -10.73 -7.84 13.02
C ARG A 146 -11.58 -8.60 14.02
#